data_dcd219c14b22852271bbc1e3d085f61f
#
_entry.id   dcd219c14b22852271bbc1e3d085f61f
#
_cell.length_a   1.000
_cell.length_b   1.000
_cell.length_c   1.000
_cell.angle_alpha   90.00
_cell.angle_beta   90.00
_cell.angle_gamma   90.00
#
_symmetry.space_group_name_H-M   'P 1'
#
loop_
_entity.id
_entity.type
_entity.pdbx_description
1 polymer ?
#
loop_
_entity_poly.entity_id
_entity_poly.type
_entity_poly.pdbx_seq_one_letter_code
_entity_poly.pdbx_strand_id
1 'polypeptide(L)'
;MLDSWRDRLGWREAWRLSLKEVLMLTHQEAELQQREELLFLAGRRRVTDTLTSRTDVCLLPCFRAAVLGGQQGALLETLDRSSKQGAELGADLGVAARCLSCSADVLVCMAGGRGGLRSGPAANEAWSPAYTMLEKGNLRGGVHALAMQRQHWLSRPDLLVRAARHYEGAGQVLLRQAVMSSQRFISTGQGELPPIGEWQEVECPARLDLAGGWSDTPPITFEHGGSVTNVAVKVNGKRPIGARARRIVEPRLLLVSYSGGRGSGSSTEIVCDNLDDLKDHCQPHAPGALLKAVCVCSGLVSLTSQHPLGHQLMERWGGGVELHSWSELPTGSGLGTSSILAGALLAAVYRCTGRTYSTDSLIHAVLYLEQILTTGGGWQDQVGGLVGGVKVGRSKASLPLQVEVESLSLPEEFLVTLEQHLQLVYTGKTRLARNLLQDVVRSWYSRLPSMVQNAQQLVFNSEESAQACSLSKLGECLDRSWQQKKLMAPGCEPASVRTMMEALRPLVLGQSLAGAGGGGFLYLLTREPQQRDAVLQVLNNTPGLGNFSVHSVELDKDGLTVLPPYFS
;
A
#
# COMPACT_ATOMS: atom_id res chain seq x y z
N MET A 1 10.19 -41.77 10.52
CA MET A 1 11.13 -41.54 9.41
C MET A 1 10.75 -40.30 8.60
N LEU A 2 9.51 -40.14 8.17
CA LEU A 2 9.03 -38.95 7.46
C LEU A 2 9.08 -37.67 8.30
N ASP A 3 8.80 -37.76 9.61
CA ASP A 3 8.87 -36.62 10.51
C ASP A 3 10.31 -36.15 10.79
N SER A 4 11.30 -37.05 10.76
CA SER A 4 12.71 -36.68 10.89
C SER A 4 13.28 -36.04 9.60
N TRP A 5 12.64 -36.29 8.46
CA TRP A 5 13.00 -35.63 7.20
C TRP A 5 12.46 -34.24 7.12
N ARG A 6 11.28 -34.02 7.75
CA ARG A 6 10.67 -32.70 7.88
C ARG A 6 11.60 -31.67 8.52
N ASP A 7 12.40 -32.11 9.50
CA ASP A 7 13.26 -31.24 10.30
C ASP A 7 14.70 -31.13 9.80
N ARG A 8 15.18 -32.09 9.01
CA ARG A 8 16.61 -32.19 8.65
C ARG A 8 16.91 -32.14 7.17
N LEU A 9 16.01 -32.60 6.34
CA LEU A 9 16.23 -32.70 4.92
C LEU A 9 15.23 -31.85 4.18
N GLY A 10 15.73 -30.93 3.38
CA GLY A 10 14.89 -30.25 2.42
C GLY A 10 14.28 -31.24 1.41
N TRP A 11 13.17 -30.86 0.81
CA TRP A 11 12.50 -31.62 -0.25
C TRP A 11 13.47 -32.18 -1.32
N ARG A 12 14.52 -31.43 -1.63
CA ARG A 12 15.55 -31.85 -2.59
C ARG A 12 16.28 -33.11 -2.16
N GLU A 13 16.54 -33.28 -0.89
CA GLU A 13 17.27 -34.46 -0.39
C GLU A 13 16.34 -35.64 -0.27
N ALA A 14 15.09 -35.45 0.10
CA ALA A 14 14.07 -36.48 0.04
C ALA A 14 13.87 -37.03 -1.38
N TRP A 15 13.84 -36.15 -2.38
CA TRP A 15 13.80 -36.55 -3.80
C TRP A 15 15.08 -37.28 -4.26
N ARG A 16 16.25 -36.83 -3.84
CA ARG A 16 17.51 -37.50 -4.18
C ARG A 16 17.60 -38.91 -3.61
N LEU A 17 17.16 -39.10 -2.37
CA LEU A 17 17.12 -40.41 -1.75
C LEU A 17 16.12 -41.33 -2.47
N SER A 18 14.94 -40.81 -2.80
CA SER A 18 13.94 -41.54 -3.56
C SER A 18 14.45 -41.96 -4.94
N LEU A 19 15.07 -41.05 -5.70
CA LEU A 19 15.65 -41.35 -7.01
C LEU A 19 16.81 -42.36 -6.92
N LYS A 20 17.65 -42.27 -5.90
CA LYS A 20 18.78 -43.17 -5.69
C LYS A 20 18.29 -44.58 -5.34
N GLU A 21 17.29 -44.70 -4.49
CA GLU A 21 16.66 -45.97 -4.16
C GLU A 21 15.94 -46.58 -5.35
N VAL A 22 15.31 -45.77 -6.18
CA VAL A 22 14.66 -46.17 -7.44
C VAL A 22 15.64 -46.76 -8.42
N LEU A 23 16.80 -46.13 -8.60
CA LEU A 23 17.85 -46.64 -9.47
C LEU A 23 18.43 -47.98 -8.95
N MET A 24 18.29 -48.25 -7.67
CA MET A 24 18.72 -49.53 -7.05
C MET A 24 17.64 -50.62 -7.10
N LEU A 25 16.37 -50.25 -7.30
CA LEU A 25 15.20 -51.15 -7.23
C LEU A 25 14.52 -51.34 -8.57
N THR A 26 15.28 -51.59 -9.62
CA THR A 26 14.88 -51.62 -11.04
C THR A 26 13.69 -52.51 -11.44
N HIS A 27 12.92 -53.05 -10.52
CA HIS A 27 11.83 -53.97 -10.83
C HIS A 27 10.46 -53.70 -10.14
N GLN A 28 10.25 -52.52 -9.52
CA GLN A 28 9.00 -52.31 -8.76
C GLN A 28 8.38 -50.92 -9.00
N GLU A 29 7.77 -50.71 -10.16
CA GLU A 29 7.02 -49.49 -10.49
C GLU A 29 5.94 -49.12 -9.44
N ALA A 30 5.25 -50.11 -8.88
CA ALA A 30 4.21 -49.90 -7.88
C ALA A 30 4.77 -49.35 -6.54
N GLU A 31 5.94 -49.81 -6.14
CA GLU A 31 6.61 -49.33 -4.92
C GLU A 31 7.15 -47.90 -5.09
N LEU A 32 7.60 -47.60 -6.30
CA LEU A 32 8.02 -46.27 -6.70
C LEU A 32 6.88 -45.26 -6.58
N GLN A 33 5.74 -45.60 -7.17
CA GLN A 33 4.55 -44.77 -7.18
C GLN A 33 4.05 -44.54 -5.75
N GLN A 34 4.05 -45.53 -4.90
CA GLN A 34 3.68 -45.42 -3.50
C GLN A 34 4.64 -44.49 -2.72
N ARG A 35 5.95 -44.57 -2.99
CA ARG A 35 6.94 -43.66 -2.37
C ARG A 35 6.79 -42.22 -2.84
N GLU A 36 6.55 -42.01 -4.13
CA GLU A 36 6.26 -40.68 -4.66
C GLU A 36 5.00 -40.08 -4.04
N GLU A 37 3.92 -40.87 -3.86
CA GLU A 37 2.72 -40.46 -3.19
C GLU A 37 2.97 -40.07 -1.71
N LEU A 38 3.75 -40.88 -0.99
CA LEU A 38 4.11 -40.57 0.41
C LEU A 38 4.95 -39.31 0.55
N LEU A 39 5.92 -39.11 -0.33
CA LEU A 39 6.73 -37.89 -0.38
C LEU A 39 5.87 -36.67 -0.71
N PHE A 40 4.97 -36.84 -1.64
CA PHE A 40 4.03 -35.79 -2.02
C PHE A 40 3.08 -35.42 -0.87
N LEU A 41 2.54 -36.40 -0.15
CA LEU A 41 1.69 -36.16 1.02
C LEU A 41 2.45 -35.43 2.14
N ALA A 42 3.71 -35.78 2.38
CA ALA A 42 4.56 -35.08 3.32
C ALA A 42 4.80 -33.62 2.89
N GLY A 43 5.01 -33.38 1.60
CA GLY A 43 5.15 -32.04 1.04
C GLY A 43 3.87 -31.20 1.14
N ARG A 44 2.71 -31.81 0.89
CA ARG A 44 1.41 -31.14 1.08
C ARG A 44 1.20 -30.69 2.53
N ARG A 45 1.55 -31.56 3.50
CA ARG A 45 1.51 -31.20 4.93
C ARG A 45 2.42 -30.03 5.22
N ARG A 46 3.65 -30.05 4.72
CA ARG A 46 4.60 -28.94 4.88
C ARG A 46 4.10 -27.64 4.28
N VAL A 47 3.50 -27.66 3.10
CA VAL A 47 2.86 -26.49 2.49
C VAL A 47 1.77 -25.93 3.40
N THR A 48 0.88 -26.78 3.89
CA THR A 48 -0.21 -26.37 4.80
C THR A 48 0.35 -25.75 6.08
N ASP A 49 1.31 -26.40 6.73
CA ASP A 49 1.93 -25.92 7.97
C ASP A 49 2.65 -24.58 7.76
N THR A 50 3.36 -24.44 6.64
CA THR A 50 4.05 -23.19 6.29
C THR A 50 3.07 -22.03 6.11
N LEU A 51 1.96 -22.27 5.43
CA LEU A 51 0.95 -21.24 5.19
C LEU A 51 0.20 -20.85 6.47
N THR A 52 -0.18 -21.82 7.28
CA THR A 52 -0.95 -21.59 8.52
C THR A 52 -0.10 -21.00 9.65
N SER A 53 1.15 -21.42 9.76
CA SER A 53 2.09 -20.88 10.77
C SER A 53 2.82 -19.62 10.32
N ARG A 54 2.57 -19.13 9.11
CA ARG A 54 3.21 -17.93 8.53
C ARG A 54 4.74 -17.96 8.56
N THR A 55 5.33 -19.13 8.39
CA THR A 55 6.79 -19.23 8.33
C THR A 55 7.36 -18.58 7.08
N ASP A 56 8.59 -18.11 7.17
CA ASP A 56 9.30 -17.43 6.09
C ASP A 56 9.94 -18.40 5.09
N VAL A 57 9.29 -19.52 4.84
CA VAL A 57 9.74 -20.53 3.88
C VAL A 57 9.26 -20.20 2.48
N CYS A 58 10.19 -20.14 1.53
CA CYS A 58 9.85 -20.00 0.11
C CYS A 58 9.31 -21.32 -0.44
N LEU A 59 8.05 -21.31 -0.89
CA LEU A 59 7.36 -22.49 -1.42
C LEU A 59 7.52 -22.69 -2.93
N LEU A 60 8.10 -21.74 -3.67
CA LEU A 60 8.28 -21.83 -5.13
C LEU A 60 9.01 -23.09 -5.58
N PRO A 61 10.09 -23.56 -4.92
CA PRO A 61 10.71 -24.84 -5.29
C PRO A 61 9.76 -26.03 -5.16
N CYS A 62 8.90 -26.04 -4.12
CA CYS A 62 7.88 -27.08 -3.93
C CYS A 62 6.84 -27.04 -5.05
N PHE A 63 6.40 -25.84 -5.45
CA PHE A 63 5.42 -25.68 -6.54
C PHE A 63 5.98 -26.16 -7.89
N ARG A 64 7.22 -25.79 -8.18
CA ARG A 64 7.90 -26.27 -9.40
C ARG A 64 8.05 -27.79 -9.41
N ALA A 65 8.45 -28.39 -8.28
CA ALA A 65 8.58 -29.84 -8.17
C ALA A 65 7.23 -30.55 -8.35
N ALA A 66 6.16 -30.04 -7.74
CA ALA A 66 4.81 -30.59 -7.89
C ALA A 66 4.32 -30.52 -9.36
N VAL A 67 4.56 -29.43 -10.05
CA VAL A 67 4.19 -29.28 -11.46
C VAL A 67 4.98 -30.24 -12.35
N LEU A 68 6.29 -30.36 -12.14
CA LEU A 68 7.13 -31.28 -12.88
C LEU A 68 6.76 -32.75 -12.64
N GLY A 69 6.30 -33.07 -11.42
CA GLY A 69 5.83 -34.41 -11.05
C GLY A 69 4.36 -34.70 -11.40
N GLY A 70 3.68 -33.80 -12.11
CA GLY A 70 2.27 -33.99 -12.47
C GLY A 70 1.28 -33.86 -11.28
N GLN A 71 1.71 -33.32 -10.15
CA GLN A 71 0.94 -33.24 -8.89
C GLN A 71 0.26 -31.88 -8.65
N GLN A 72 0.24 -31.02 -9.67
CA GLN A 72 -0.31 -29.67 -9.58
C GLN A 72 -1.79 -29.64 -9.18
N GLY A 73 -2.60 -30.61 -9.60
CA GLY A 73 -4.01 -30.71 -9.26
C GLY A 73 -4.21 -30.89 -7.75
N ALA A 74 -3.53 -31.84 -7.14
CA ALA A 74 -3.60 -32.10 -5.72
C ALA A 74 -3.01 -30.96 -4.88
N LEU A 75 -1.99 -30.27 -5.38
CA LEU A 75 -1.46 -29.06 -4.72
C LEU A 75 -2.48 -27.92 -4.73
N LEU A 76 -3.12 -27.64 -5.85
CA LEU A 76 -4.16 -26.61 -5.97
C LEU A 76 -5.35 -26.93 -5.05
N GLU A 77 -5.80 -28.18 -4.96
CA GLU A 77 -6.83 -28.61 -4.02
C GLU A 77 -6.41 -28.38 -2.56
N THR A 78 -5.13 -28.60 -2.24
CA THR A 78 -4.59 -28.33 -0.90
C THR A 78 -4.65 -26.84 -0.56
N LEU A 79 -4.28 -25.98 -1.51
CA LEU A 79 -4.36 -24.53 -1.35
C LEU A 79 -5.80 -24.04 -1.22
N ASP A 80 -6.72 -24.58 -2.01
CA ASP A 80 -8.16 -24.29 -1.90
C ASP A 80 -8.71 -24.66 -0.51
N ARG A 81 -8.33 -25.83 0.00
CA ARG A 81 -8.73 -26.31 1.32
C ARG A 81 -8.18 -25.40 2.43
N SER A 82 -6.88 -25.06 2.35
CA SER A 82 -6.24 -24.16 3.32
C SER A 82 -6.90 -22.78 3.32
N SER A 83 -7.29 -22.25 2.15
CA SER A 83 -8.03 -21.00 2.04
C SER A 83 -9.38 -21.06 2.75
N LYS A 84 -10.12 -22.18 2.58
CA LYS A 84 -11.46 -22.37 3.17
C LYS A 84 -11.41 -22.58 4.69
N GLN A 85 -10.39 -23.23 5.22
CA GLN A 85 -10.23 -23.43 6.67
C GLN A 85 -10.17 -22.10 7.43
N GLY A 86 -9.65 -21.06 6.81
CA GLY A 86 -9.69 -19.73 7.35
C GLY A 86 -11.08 -19.23 7.72
N ALA A 87 -12.09 -19.63 6.98
CA ALA A 87 -13.48 -19.23 7.23
C ALA A 87 -14.11 -19.94 8.44
N GLU A 88 -13.67 -21.17 8.76
CA GLU A 88 -14.26 -21.99 9.82
C GLU A 88 -13.76 -21.62 11.23
N LEU A 89 -12.54 -21.11 11.30
CA LEU A 89 -11.85 -20.85 12.57
C LEU A 89 -11.85 -19.35 12.97
N GLY A 90 -12.61 -18.50 12.27
CA GLY A 90 -12.49 -17.04 12.41
C GLY A 90 -11.11 -16.55 12.05
N ALA A 91 -10.40 -17.33 11.20
CA ALA A 91 -9.02 -17.14 10.91
C ALA A 91 -8.81 -15.96 9.96
N ASP A 92 -7.69 -15.45 10.08
CA ASP A 92 -6.97 -14.45 9.41
C ASP A 92 -7.14 -14.52 7.88
N LEU A 93 -7.87 -13.56 7.34
CA LEU A 93 -8.03 -13.38 5.88
C LEU A 93 -6.68 -13.24 5.17
N GLY A 94 -5.63 -12.85 5.89
CA GLY A 94 -4.27 -12.80 5.37
C GLY A 94 -3.73 -14.16 4.96
N VAL A 95 -4.04 -15.22 5.69
CA VAL A 95 -3.67 -16.61 5.32
C VAL A 95 -4.39 -17.03 4.05
N ALA A 96 -5.68 -16.76 3.94
CA ALA A 96 -6.45 -17.06 2.74
C ALA A 96 -5.93 -16.28 1.52
N ALA A 97 -5.62 -14.99 1.67
CA ALA A 97 -5.01 -14.17 0.61
C ALA A 97 -3.68 -14.74 0.13
N ARG A 98 -2.83 -15.18 1.06
CA ARG A 98 -1.56 -15.85 0.75
C ARG A 98 -1.77 -17.15 -0.02
N CYS A 99 -2.75 -17.97 0.38
CA CYS A 99 -3.09 -19.20 -0.32
C CYS A 99 -3.52 -18.94 -1.77
N LEU A 100 -4.32 -17.91 -2.02
CA LEU A 100 -4.73 -17.53 -3.38
C LEU A 100 -3.54 -17.03 -4.21
N SER A 101 -2.63 -16.28 -3.62
CA SER A 101 -1.38 -15.89 -4.28
C SER A 101 -0.49 -17.09 -4.60
N CYS A 102 -0.40 -18.06 -3.71
CA CYS A 102 0.30 -19.33 -3.96
C CYS A 102 -0.35 -20.12 -5.11
N SER A 103 -1.68 -20.13 -5.21
CA SER A 103 -2.38 -20.74 -6.35
C SER A 103 -2.00 -20.06 -7.68
N ALA A 104 -1.86 -18.74 -7.68
CA ALA A 104 -1.35 -18.00 -8.83
C ALA A 104 0.07 -18.44 -9.20
N ASP A 105 0.95 -18.61 -8.23
CA ASP A 105 2.33 -19.07 -8.45
C ASP A 105 2.38 -20.50 -9.04
N VAL A 106 1.52 -21.41 -8.58
CA VAL A 106 1.39 -22.76 -9.16
C VAL A 106 0.97 -22.68 -10.63
N LEU A 107 -0.03 -21.86 -10.95
CA LEU A 107 -0.48 -21.68 -12.34
C LEU A 107 0.62 -21.11 -13.24
N VAL A 108 1.45 -20.22 -12.71
CA VAL A 108 2.62 -19.69 -13.44
C VAL A 108 3.69 -20.77 -13.64
N CYS A 109 3.93 -21.61 -12.63
CA CYS A 109 4.83 -22.76 -12.79
C CYS A 109 4.33 -23.70 -13.89
N MET A 110 3.01 -23.96 -13.97
CA MET A 110 2.38 -24.75 -15.04
C MET A 110 2.57 -24.11 -16.41
N ALA A 111 2.60 -22.79 -16.49
CA ALA A 111 2.89 -22.05 -17.72
C ALA A 111 4.40 -21.99 -18.07
N GLY A 112 5.22 -22.80 -17.43
CA GLY A 112 6.67 -22.87 -17.65
C GLY A 112 7.47 -21.77 -16.96
N GLY A 113 6.90 -21.14 -15.93
CA GLY A 113 7.55 -20.05 -15.20
C GLY A 113 7.67 -18.74 -15.99
N ARG A 114 7.22 -18.74 -17.22
CA ARG A 114 7.15 -17.55 -18.08
C ARG A 114 5.91 -16.74 -17.71
N GLY A 115 5.96 -16.19 -16.52
CA GLY A 115 4.84 -15.41 -15.98
C GLY A 115 4.65 -14.08 -16.68
N GLY A 116 4.77 -14.00 -17.98
CA GLY A 116 4.54 -12.85 -18.83
C GLY A 116 3.96 -11.60 -18.15
N LEU A 117 3.65 -10.58 -18.82
CA LEU A 117 3.04 -9.37 -18.26
C LEU A 117 1.78 -9.72 -17.44
N ARG A 118 1.93 -9.89 -16.14
CA ARG A 118 0.81 -9.99 -15.17
C ARG A 118 0.20 -8.61 -14.86
N SER A 119 0.52 -7.59 -15.64
CA SER A 119 0.01 -6.24 -15.50
C SER A 119 -1.39 -6.10 -16.09
N GLY A 120 -2.20 -5.29 -15.44
CA GLY A 120 -3.55 -4.97 -15.85
C GLY A 120 -4.64 -5.68 -15.02
N PRO A 121 -5.89 -5.22 -15.12
CA PRO A 121 -6.99 -5.74 -14.31
C PRO A 121 -7.32 -7.19 -14.68
N ALA A 122 -7.65 -8.00 -13.68
CA ALA A 122 -8.32 -9.27 -13.86
C ALA A 122 -9.80 -8.98 -14.14
N ALA A 123 -10.18 -8.87 -15.41
CA ALA A 123 -11.47 -8.32 -15.82
C ALA A 123 -12.31 -9.28 -16.68
N ASN A 124 -12.07 -10.59 -16.60
CA ASN A 124 -12.91 -11.54 -17.31
C ASN A 124 -14.23 -11.75 -16.56
N GLU A 125 -15.35 -11.52 -17.22
CA GLU A 125 -16.70 -11.63 -16.63
C GLU A 125 -16.99 -13.01 -16.03
N ALA A 126 -16.42 -14.07 -16.58
CA ALA A 126 -16.60 -15.42 -16.05
C ALA A 126 -16.08 -15.58 -14.60
N TRP A 127 -15.17 -14.74 -14.16
CA TRP A 127 -14.62 -14.73 -12.80
C TRP A 127 -15.38 -13.80 -11.84
N SER A 128 -16.26 -12.92 -12.35
CA SER A 128 -17.01 -11.95 -11.54
C SER A 128 -17.81 -12.56 -10.41
N PRO A 129 -18.52 -13.70 -10.57
CA PRO A 129 -19.26 -14.31 -9.47
C PRO A 129 -18.38 -14.68 -8.28
N ALA A 130 -17.16 -15.16 -8.52
CA ALA A 130 -16.22 -15.49 -7.47
C ALA A 130 -15.80 -14.23 -6.69
N TYR A 131 -15.48 -13.14 -7.36
CA TYR A 131 -15.14 -11.86 -6.72
C TYR A 131 -16.30 -11.30 -5.92
N THR A 132 -17.50 -11.34 -6.46
CA THR A 132 -18.70 -10.88 -5.75
C THR A 132 -18.94 -11.65 -4.46
N MET A 133 -18.72 -12.97 -4.46
CA MET A 133 -18.80 -13.79 -3.24
C MET A 133 -17.73 -13.38 -2.21
N LEU A 134 -16.48 -13.17 -2.65
CA LEU A 134 -15.40 -12.76 -1.76
C LEU A 134 -15.66 -11.37 -1.18
N GLU A 135 -16.09 -10.42 -1.98
CA GLU A 135 -16.42 -9.05 -1.55
C GLU A 135 -17.56 -9.03 -0.51
N LYS A 136 -18.51 -9.96 -0.61
CA LYS A 136 -19.59 -10.14 0.37
C LYS A 136 -19.19 -10.94 1.61
N GLY A 137 -17.91 -11.30 1.73
CA GLY A 137 -17.41 -12.09 2.86
C GLY A 137 -17.71 -13.60 2.77
N ASN A 138 -18.25 -14.09 1.67
CA ASN A 138 -18.45 -15.53 1.44
C ASN A 138 -17.16 -16.16 0.92
N LEU A 139 -16.18 -16.34 1.82
CA LEU A 139 -14.86 -16.89 1.47
C LEU A 139 -14.97 -18.30 0.89
N ARG A 140 -15.77 -19.18 1.52
CA ARG A 140 -15.92 -20.58 1.09
C ARG A 140 -16.52 -20.68 -0.32
N GLY A 141 -17.59 -19.92 -0.58
CA GLY A 141 -18.23 -19.86 -1.90
C GLY A 141 -17.33 -19.25 -2.95
N GLY A 142 -16.64 -18.16 -2.61
CA GLY A 142 -15.70 -17.49 -3.51
C GLY A 142 -14.53 -18.38 -3.93
N VAL A 143 -13.88 -19.06 -2.99
CA VAL A 143 -12.80 -20.01 -3.29
C VAL A 143 -13.30 -21.18 -4.14
N HIS A 144 -14.48 -21.69 -3.87
CA HIS A 144 -15.09 -22.75 -4.69
C HIS A 144 -15.33 -22.26 -6.14
N ALA A 145 -15.91 -21.08 -6.30
CA ALA A 145 -16.19 -20.50 -7.61
C ALA A 145 -14.89 -20.24 -8.40
N LEU A 146 -13.81 -19.77 -7.74
CA LEU A 146 -12.48 -19.66 -8.36
C LEU A 146 -11.96 -21.01 -8.86
N ALA A 147 -12.09 -22.06 -8.04
CA ALA A 147 -11.65 -23.41 -8.40
C ALA A 147 -12.41 -23.96 -9.60
N MET A 148 -13.73 -23.76 -9.64
CA MET A 148 -14.57 -24.18 -10.77
C MET A 148 -14.16 -23.46 -12.07
N GLN A 149 -13.96 -22.14 -12.01
CA GLN A 149 -13.54 -21.38 -13.18
C GLN A 149 -12.11 -21.76 -13.62
N ARG A 150 -11.19 -21.98 -12.69
CA ARG A 150 -9.84 -22.50 -12.94
C ARG A 150 -9.89 -23.81 -13.70
N GLN A 151 -10.75 -24.76 -13.31
CA GLN A 151 -10.84 -26.07 -13.93
C GLN A 151 -11.10 -25.98 -15.44
N HIS A 152 -11.91 -25.03 -15.88
CA HIS A 152 -12.15 -24.82 -17.31
C HIS A 152 -10.93 -24.30 -18.07
N TRP A 153 -9.96 -23.70 -17.38
CA TRP A 153 -8.79 -23.07 -17.98
C TRP A 153 -7.49 -23.88 -17.84
N LEU A 154 -7.48 -24.94 -17.02
CA LEU A 154 -6.26 -25.72 -16.75
C LEU A 154 -5.69 -26.41 -18.00
N SER A 155 -6.54 -26.84 -18.92
CA SER A 155 -6.13 -27.48 -20.18
C SER A 155 -5.65 -26.50 -21.27
N ARG A 156 -5.75 -25.20 -21.01
CA ARG A 156 -5.45 -24.13 -21.95
C ARG A 156 -4.19 -23.39 -21.53
N PRO A 157 -3.00 -23.73 -22.09
CA PRO A 157 -1.74 -23.07 -21.71
C PRO A 157 -1.76 -21.55 -21.89
N ASP A 158 -2.47 -21.06 -22.90
CA ASP A 158 -2.65 -19.63 -23.17
C ASP A 158 -3.47 -18.90 -22.10
N LEU A 159 -4.28 -19.61 -21.32
CA LEU A 159 -5.12 -19.07 -20.26
C LEU A 159 -4.51 -19.18 -18.86
N LEU A 160 -3.47 -19.98 -18.65
CA LEU A 160 -2.88 -20.20 -17.33
C LEU A 160 -2.37 -18.91 -16.67
N VAL A 161 -1.68 -18.05 -17.42
CA VAL A 161 -1.20 -16.75 -16.90
C VAL A 161 -2.37 -15.82 -16.58
N ARG A 162 -3.44 -15.87 -17.38
CA ARG A 162 -4.66 -15.10 -17.12
C ARG A 162 -5.39 -15.61 -15.87
N ALA A 163 -5.46 -16.93 -15.68
CA ALA A 163 -6.00 -17.54 -14.47
C ALA A 163 -5.20 -17.10 -13.23
N ALA A 164 -3.87 -17.10 -13.31
CA ALA A 164 -3.00 -16.63 -12.25
C ALA A 164 -3.31 -15.17 -11.86
N ARG A 165 -3.54 -14.30 -12.84
CA ARG A 165 -3.93 -12.89 -12.60
C ARG A 165 -5.26 -12.78 -11.86
N HIS A 166 -6.24 -13.63 -12.18
CA HIS A 166 -7.52 -13.65 -11.47
C HIS A 166 -7.38 -14.12 -10.02
N TYR A 167 -6.50 -15.07 -9.76
CA TYR A 167 -6.16 -15.48 -8.40
C TYR A 167 -5.44 -14.36 -7.62
N GLU A 168 -4.52 -13.64 -8.24
CA GLU A 168 -3.89 -12.45 -7.64
C GLU A 168 -4.94 -11.37 -7.32
N GLY A 169 -5.85 -11.11 -8.25
CA GLY A 169 -6.97 -10.17 -8.04
C GLY A 169 -7.88 -10.59 -6.89
N ALA A 170 -8.21 -11.88 -6.79
CA ALA A 170 -8.99 -12.42 -5.68
C ALA A 170 -8.23 -12.29 -4.34
N GLY A 171 -6.93 -12.54 -4.33
CA GLY A 171 -6.07 -12.32 -3.17
C GLY A 171 -6.08 -10.86 -2.72
N GLN A 172 -6.09 -9.92 -3.65
CA GLN A 172 -6.21 -8.48 -3.36
C GLN A 172 -7.55 -8.12 -2.70
N VAL A 173 -8.66 -8.77 -3.06
CA VAL A 173 -9.95 -8.57 -2.38
C VAL A 173 -9.84 -8.97 -0.90
N LEU A 174 -9.27 -10.13 -0.61
CA LEU A 174 -9.09 -10.61 0.76
C LEU A 174 -8.10 -9.76 1.54
N LEU A 175 -7.02 -9.33 0.90
CA LEU A 175 -6.04 -8.43 1.50
C LEU A 175 -6.68 -7.12 1.94
N ARG A 176 -7.48 -6.50 1.07
CA ARG A 176 -8.22 -5.27 1.42
C ARG A 176 -9.15 -5.50 2.61
N GLN A 177 -9.90 -6.58 2.63
CA GLN A 177 -10.80 -6.92 3.75
C GLN A 177 -10.03 -7.13 5.06
N ALA A 178 -8.85 -7.75 5.01
CA ALA A 178 -8.00 -7.90 6.19
C ALA A 178 -7.56 -6.54 6.76
N VAL A 179 -7.16 -5.62 5.90
CA VAL A 179 -6.76 -4.26 6.30
C VAL A 179 -7.96 -3.44 6.79
N MET A 180 -9.14 -3.63 6.20
CA MET A 180 -10.38 -2.95 6.61
C MET A 180 -10.80 -3.29 8.05
N SER A 181 -10.27 -4.35 8.65
CA SER A 181 -10.44 -4.63 10.08
C SER A 181 -9.95 -3.50 10.99
N SER A 182 -9.09 -2.62 10.49
CA SER A 182 -8.63 -1.39 11.16
C SER A 182 -9.76 -0.39 11.42
N GLN A 183 -10.93 -0.55 10.81
CA GLN A 183 -12.11 0.27 11.03
C GLN A 183 -12.49 0.40 12.52
N ARG A 184 -12.23 -0.61 13.33
CA ARG A 184 -12.48 -0.57 14.78
C ARG A 184 -11.72 0.51 15.53
N PHE A 185 -10.65 1.04 14.95
CA PHE A 185 -9.86 2.12 15.53
C PHE A 185 -10.30 3.52 15.07
N ILE A 186 -11.34 3.58 14.26
CA ILE A 186 -11.94 4.85 13.81
C ILE A 186 -13.07 5.20 14.78
N SER A 187 -12.94 6.36 15.41
CA SER A 187 -13.97 6.89 16.29
C SER A 187 -14.16 8.38 16.06
N THR A 188 -15.40 8.81 16.09
CA THR A 188 -15.78 10.23 16.03
C THR A 188 -16.73 10.55 17.17
N GLY A 189 -16.54 11.73 17.78
CA GLY A 189 -17.46 12.26 18.76
C GLY A 189 -18.47 13.22 18.13
N GLN A 190 -19.41 13.70 18.92
CA GLN A 190 -20.35 14.76 18.55
C GLN A 190 -19.97 16.08 19.20
N GLY A 191 -19.94 17.15 18.42
CA GLY A 191 -19.77 18.52 18.84
C GLY A 191 -20.90 19.39 18.31
N GLU A 192 -20.69 20.67 18.30
CA GLU A 192 -21.65 21.63 17.76
C GLU A 192 -21.63 21.63 16.23
N LEU A 193 -22.82 21.65 15.64
CA LEU A 193 -22.99 21.75 14.20
C LEU A 193 -22.71 23.20 13.75
N PRO A 194 -21.69 23.45 12.89
CA PRO A 194 -21.41 24.79 12.39
C PRO A 194 -22.59 25.39 11.63
N PRO A 195 -22.72 26.73 11.55
CA PRO A 195 -23.75 27.37 10.73
C PRO A 195 -23.67 26.94 9.25
N ILE A 196 -24.82 26.93 8.57
CA ILE A 196 -24.84 26.67 7.11
C ILE A 196 -24.05 27.78 6.41
N GLY A 197 -23.21 27.39 5.45
CA GLY A 197 -22.37 28.29 4.68
C GLY A 197 -21.00 28.59 5.29
N GLU A 198 -20.76 28.21 6.55
CA GLU A 198 -19.48 28.40 7.22
C GLU A 198 -18.46 27.38 6.72
N TRP A 199 -17.37 27.86 6.13
CA TRP A 199 -16.27 27.03 5.67
C TRP A 199 -15.42 26.51 6.82
N GLN A 200 -15.20 25.21 6.81
CA GLN A 200 -14.22 24.52 7.63
C GLN A 200 -13.04 24.13 6.72
N GLU A 201 -11.91 24.74 6.95
CA GLU A 201 -10.73 24.57 6.09
C GLU A 201 -9.55 24.02 6.86
N VAL A 202 -8.83 23.09 6.24
CA VAL A 202 -7.64 22.47 6.80
C VAL A 202 -6.52 22.45 5.75
N GLU A 203 -5.30 22.55 6.24
CA GLU A 203 -4.08 22.44 5.44
C GLU A 203 -3.16 21.39 6.04
N CYS A 204 -2.44 20.68 5.17
CA CYS A 204 -1.50 19.65 5.54
C CYS A 204 -0.14 19.85 4.86
N PRO A 205 0.95 19.53 5.57
CA PRO A 205 2.28 19.42 4.97
C PRO A 205 2.37 18.19 4.07
N ALA A 206 3.46 18.13 3.31
CA ALA A 206 3.95 16.91 2.69
C ALA A 206 4.77 16.10 3.68
N ARG A 207 5.24 14.91 3.29
CA ARG A 207 6.11 14.08 4.12
C ARG A 207 7.32 13.59 3.33
N LEU A 208 8.46 13.45 4.04
CA LEU A 208 9.64 12.75 3.57
C LEU A 208 9.87 11.53 4.47
N ASP A 209 9.95 10.34 3.88
CA ASP A 209 10.32 9.14 4.60
C ASP A 209 11.83 9.05 4.73
N LEU A 210 12.33 9.00 5.95
CA LEU A 210 13.76 8.92 6.25
C LEU A 210 14.27 7.48 6.17
N ALA A 211 13.47 6.54 6.65
CA ALA A 211 13.75 5.10 6.56
C ALA A 211 12.50 4.26 6.82
N GLY A 212 12.51 3.02 6.33
CA GLY A 212 11.49 2.01 6.64
C GLY A 212 10.34 1.90 5.65
N GLY A 213 10.25 2.77 4.66
CA GLY A 213 9.22 2.70 3.63
C GLY A 213 9.15 1.34 2.96
N TRP A 214 7.95 0.87 2.64
CA TRP A 214 7.49 -0.46 2.26
C TRP A 214 7.16 -1.39 3.44
N SER A 215 7.77 -1.24 4.61
CA SER A 215 7.39 -2.06 5.78
C SER A 215 5.97 -1.79 6.28
N ASP A 216 5.42 -0.62 5.96
CA ASP A 216 4.05 -0.21 6.25
C ASP A 216 3.01 -0.79 5.28
N THR A 217 3.44 -1.39 4.19
CA THR A 217 2.57 -1.85 3.11
C THR A 217 1.93 -3.19 3.44
N PRO A 218 0.59 -3.33 3.30
CA PRO A 218 -0.05 -4.64 3.37
C PRO A 218 0.43 -5.56 2.23
N PRO A 219 0.69 -6.84 2.47
CA PRO A 219 0.51 -7.58 3.74
C PRO A 219 1.70 -7.52 4.71
N ILE A 220 2.81 -6.91 4.34
CA ILE A 220 4.05 -6.89 5.13
C ILE A 220 3.77 -6.33 6.54
N THR A 221 3.02 -5.25 6.61
CA THR A 221 2.74 -4.52 7.84
C THR A 221 2.04 -5.36 8.92
N PHE A 222 1.17 -6.30 8.55
CA PHE A 222 0.47 -7.16 9.52
C PHE A 222 1.03 -8.59 9.58
N GLU A 223 1.84 -9.03 8.64
CA GLU A 223 2.51 -10.33 8.68
C GLU A 223 3.88 -10.27 9.35
N HIS A 224 4.61 -9.19 9.15
CA HIS A 224 5.97 -8.99 9.67
C HIS A 224 6.05 -7.88 10.72
N GLY A 225 5.18 -6.89 10.61
CA GLY A 225 5.27 -5.63 11.34
C GLY A 225 6.00 -4.56 10.53
N GLY A 226 5.67 -3.31 10.79
CA GLY A 226 6.22 -2.16 10.10
C GLY A 226 6.79 -1.11 11.04
N SER A 227 7.79 -0.39 10.55
CA SER A 227 8.34 0.81 11.18
C SER A 227 8.80 1.77 10.10
N VAL A 228 8.28 3.00 10.13
CA VAL A 228 8.67 4.06 9.19
C VAL A 228 8.92 5.34 9.98
N THR A 229 10.13 5.86 9.85
CA THR A 229 10.52 7.17 10.37
C THR A 229 10.39 8.20 9.27
N ASN A 230 9.67 9.28 9.53
CA ASN A 230 9.42 10.33 8.57
C ASN A 230 9.37 11.73 9.20
N VAL A 231 9.34 12.73 8.36
CA VAL A 231 9.27 14.14 8.74
C VAL A 231 8.24 14.87 7.89
N ALA A 232 7.42 15.69 8.56
CA ALA A 232 6.48 16.58 7.90
C ALA A 232 7.20 17.82 7.38
N VAL A 233 6.92 18.23 6.14
CA VAL A 233 7.61 19.34 5.50
C VAL A 233 6.64 20.26 4.76
N LYS A 234 6.94 21.55 4.80
CA LYS A 234 6.41 22.54 3.88
C LYS A 234 7.27 22.56 2.61
N VAL A 235 6.66 22.82 1.49
CA VAL A 235 7.33 22.95 0.20
C VAL A 235 7.14 24.37 -0.29
N ASN A 236 8.24 25.05 -0.63
CA ASN A 236 8.23 26.46 -1.02
C ASN A 236 7.52 27.38 0.01
N GLY A 237 7.74 27.11 1.29
CA GLY A 237 7.19 27.89 2.39
C GLY A 237 5.71 27.65 2.72
N LYS A 238 5.07 26.68 2.08
CA LYS A 238 3.63 26.42 2.22
C LYS A 238 3.33 24.98 2.60
N ARG A 239 2.18 24.76 3.24
CA ARG A 239 1.52 23.46 3.31
C ARG A 239 0.83 23.21 1.98
N PRO A 240 1.28 22.24 1.17
CA PRO A 240 0.87 22.16 -0.23
C PRO A 240 -0.48 21.48 -0.45
N ILE A 241 -1.07 20.89 0.59
CA ILE A 241 -2.28 20.06 0.51
C ILE A 241 -3.36 20.69 1.37
N GLY A 242 -4.56 20.83 0.82
CA GLY A 242 -5.66 21.38 1.58
C GLY A 242 -7.02 20.89 1.14
N ALA A 243 -7.97 21.06 2.05
CA ALA A 243 -9.39 20.79 1.83
C ALA A 243 -10.25 21.75 2.64
N ARG A 244 -11.45 22.00 2.14
CA ARG A 244 -12.49 22.72 2.87
C ARG A 244 -13.86 22.12 2.61
N ALA A 245 -14.72 22.21 3.59
CA ALA A 245 -16.10 21.76 3.49
C ALA A 245 -17.04 22.74 4.20
N ARG A 246 -18.25 22.85 3.67
CA ARG A 246 -19.35 23.58 4.33
C ARG A 246 -20.68 22.86 4.09
N ARG A 247 -21.62 23.07 4.97
CA ARG A 247 -23.00 22.69 4.69
C ARG A 247 -23.65 23.74 3.78
N ILE A 248 -24.49 23.27 2.88
CA ILE A 248 -25.28 24.11 1.95
C ILE A 248 -26.77 23.82 2.11
N VAL A 249 -27.60 24.75 1.67
CA VAL A 249 -29.06 24.64 1.81
C VAL A 249 -29.61 23.52 0.92
N GLU A 250 -29.08 23.40 -0.30
CA GLU A 250 -29.51 22.39 -1.26
C GLU A 250 -29.09 20.98 -0.76
N PRO A 251 -30.01 20.00 -0.75
CA PRO A 251 -29.74 18.65 -0.24
C PRO A 251 -28.99 17.79 -1.26
N ARG A 252 -27.82 18.21 -1.63
CA ARG A 252 -26.92 17.54 -2.59
C ARG A 252 -25.48 17.56 -2.14
N LEU A 253 -24.62 16.84 -2.84
CA LEU A 253 -23.18 16.95 -2.69
C LEU A 253 -22.60 17.72 -3.88
N LEU A 254 -21.83 18.76 -3.58
CA LEU A 254 -21.05 19.52 -4.56
C LEU A 254 -19.56 19.26 -4.29
N LEU A 255 -18.91 18.54 -5.21
CA LEU A 255 -17.53 18.07 -5.06
C LEU A 255 -16.65 18.82 -6.06
N VAL A 256 -15.64 19.54 -5.55
CA VAL A 256 -14.77 20.38 -6.38
C VAL A 256 -13.31 20.02 -6.15
N SER A 257 -12.59 19.71 -7.22
CA SER A 257 -11.16 19.45 -7.22
C SER A 257 -10.43 20.50 -8.03
N TYR A 258 -9.42 21.13 -7.45
CA TYR A 258 -8.54 22.07 -8.15
C TYR A 258 -7.26 21.36 -8.59
N SER A 259 -6.82 21.60 -9.81
CA SER A 259 -5.58 21.04 -10.37
C SER A 259 -4.30 21.78 -9.93
N GLY A 260 -4.45 22.89 -9.23
CA GLY A 260 -3.38 23.68 -8.64
C GLY A 260 -3.68 23.99 -7.18
N GLY A 261 -3.10 25.05 -6.64
CA GLY A 261 -3.41 25.51 -5.30
C GLY A 261 -4.84 25.97 -5.12
N ARG A 262 -5.18 26.40 -3.92
CA ARG A 262 -6.52 26.87 -3.55
C ARG A 262 -7.07 27.91 -4.52
N GLY A 263 -8.14 27.56 -5.23
CA GLY A 263 -8.81 28.46 -6.20
C GLY A 263 -7.98 28.82 -7.43
N SER A 264 -6.89 28.11 -7.70
CA SER A 264 -6.03 28.32 -8.86
C SER A 264 -6.05 27.13 -9.81
N GLY A 265 -5.77 27.39 -11.09
CA GLY A 265 -5.80 26.35 -12.13
C GLY A 265 -7.22 25.99 -12.58
N SER A 266 -7.33 24.87 -13.27
CA SER A 266 -8.64 24.32 -13.67
C SER A 266 -9.29 23.61 -12.50
N SER A 267 -10.61 23.73 -12.39
CA SER A 267 -11.42 22.98 -11.42
C SER A 267 -12.30 21.96 -12.13
N THR A 268 -12.50 20.83 -11.47
CA THR A 268 -13.50 19.84 -11.85
C THR A 268 -14.59 19.85 -10.80
N GLU A 269 -15.81 20.11 -11.24
CA GLU A 269 -17.01 20.11 -10.41
C GLU A 269 -17.87 18.88 -10.69
N ILE A 270 -18.33 18.21 -9.63
CA ILE A 270 -19.22 17.07 -9.70
C ILE A 270 -20.38 17.32 -8.74
N VAL A 271 -21.60 17.24 -9.26
CA VAL A 271 -22.83 17.34 -8.47
C VAL A 271 -23.40 15.94 -8.31
N CYS A 272 -23.65 15.54 -7.07
CA CYS A 272 -24.33 14.29 -6.75
C CYS A 272 -25.71 14.62 -6.17
N ASP A 273 -26.76 14.28 -6.91
CA ASP A 273 -28.17 14.48 -6.53
C ASP A 273 -28.83 13.19 -6.04
N ASN A 274 -28.24 12.04 -6.34
CA ASN A 274 -28.75 10.73 -5.96
C ASN A 274 -27.63 9.76 -5.59
N LEU A 275 -27.98 8.61 -4.98
CA LEU A 275 -27.01 7.61 -4.55
C LEU A 275 -26.28 6.95 -5.73
N ASP A 276 -26.88 6.92 -6.91
CA ASP A 276 -26.25 6.32 -8.09
C ASP A 276 -25.02 7.12 -8.55
N ASP A 277 -25.01 8.43 -8.30
CA ASP A 277 -23.87 9.30 -8.60
C ASP A 277 -22.61 8.95 -7.77
N LEU A 278 -22.76 8.17 -6.70
CA LEU A 278 -21.68 7.75 -5.81
C LEU A 278 -21.24 6.29 -6.03
N LYS A 279 -21.87 5.54 -6.93
CA LYS A 279 -21.59 4.11 -7.11
C LYS A 279 -20.16 3.82 -7.57
N ASP A 280 -19.52 4.75 -8.27
CA ASP A 280 -18.16 4.63 -8.77
C ASP A 280 -17.07 5.12 -7.79
N HIS A 281 -17.43 5.40 -6.53
CA HIS A 281 -16.51 5.88 -5.48
C HIS A 281 -15.33 4.94 -5.22
N CYS A 282 -15.45 3.66 -5.51
CA CYS A 282 -14.39 2.66 -5.36
C CYS A 282 -13.50 2.50 -6.61
N GLN A 283 -13.77 3.26 -7.67
CA GLN A 283 -12.99 3.23 -8.91
C GLN A 283 -12.00 4.40 -8.94
N PRO A 284 -10.69 4.17 -8.73
CA PRO A 284 -9.73 5.25 -8.51
C PRO A 284 -9.57 6.19 -9.70
N HIS A 285 -9.98 5.77 -10.90
CA HIS A 285 -9.92 6.58 -12.11
C HIS A 285 -11.24 7.30 -12.45
N ALA A 286 -12.30 7.05 -11.67
CA ALA A 286 -13.57 7.74 -11.87
C ALA A 286 -13.45 9.22 -11.49
N PRO A 287 -14.17 10.11 -12.18
CA PRO A 287 -14.17 11.53 -11.84
C PRO A 287 -14.61 11.75 -10.38
N GLY A 288 -13.79 12.47 -9.61
CA GLY A 288 -14.08 12.75 -8.19
C GLY A 288 -14.08 11.55 -7.25
N ALA A 289 -13.45 10.44 -7.64
CA ALA A 289 -13.45 9.20 -6.88
C ALA A 289 -13.02 9.40 -5.41
N LEU A 290 -11.94 10.13 -5.15
CA LEU A 290 -11.46 10.40 -3.80
C LEU A 290 -12.51 11.14 -2.96
N LEU A 291 -13.12 12.19 -3.49
CA LEU A 291 -14.13 12.98 -2.79
C LEU A 291 -15.40 12.16 -2.55
N LYS A 292 -15.83 11.37 -3.52
CA LYS A 292 -16.95 10.42 -3.38
C LYS A 292 -16.66 9.37 -2.31
N ALA A 293 -15.46 8.80 -2.31
CA ALA A 293 -15.04 7.83 -1.31
C ALA A 293 -15.02 8.45 0.10
N VAL A 294 -14.58 9.69 0.25
CA VAL A 294 -14.63 10.42 1.52
C VAL A 294 -16.08 10.57 2.01
N CYS A 295 -17.01 10.94 1.13
CA CYS A 295 -18.42 11.07 1.48
C CYS A 295 -19.02 9.76 2.00
N VAL A 296 -18.65 8.64 1.39
CA VAL A 296 -19.13 7.31 1.81
C VAL A 296 -18.42 6.84 3.07
N CYS A 297 -17.08 6.86 3.08
CA CYS A 297 -16.27 6.32 4.19
C CYS A 297 -16.41 7.14 5.48
N SER A 298 -16.62 8.45 5.38
CA SER A 298 -16.87 9.31 6.54
C SER A 298 -18.23 9.08 7.21
N GLY A 299 -19.09 8.26 6.58
CA GLY A 299 -20.46 8.08 7.03
C GLY A 299 -21.34 9.32 6.79
N LEU A 300 -20.92 10.24 5.93
CA LEU A 300 -21.75 11.38 5.52
C LEU A 300 -23.05 10.89 4.89
N VAL A 301 -22.94 9.88 4.03
CA VAL A 301 -24.06 9.19 3.37
C VAL A 301 -23.85 7.68 3.39
N SER A 302 -24.95 6.92 3.30
CA SER A 302 -24.91 5.46 3.21
C SER A 302 -25.51 4.99 1.89
N LEU A 303 -24.72 4.22 1.11
CA LEU A 303 -25.17 3.63 -0.14
C LEU A 303 -26.16 2.47 0.05
N THR A 304 -26.20 1.89 1.24
CA THR A 304 -27.11 0.77 1.59
C THR A 304 -28.43 1.23 2.19
N SER A 305 -28.58 2.55 2.41
CA SER A 305 -29.80 3.12 2.95
C SER A 305 -30.97 3.00 1.97
N GLN A 306 -32.16 2.81 2.49
CA GLN A 306 -33.41 2.87 1.73
C GLN A 306 -33.84 4.31 1.42
N HIS A 307 -33.26 5.31 2.09
CA HIS A 307 -33.58 6.70 1.89
C HIS A 307 -32.73 7.33 0.78
N PRO A 308 -33.32 8.18 -0.07
CA PRO A 308 -32.58 8.92 -1.08
C PRO A 308 -31.49 9.81 -0.49
N LEU A 309 -30.49 10.17 -1.31
CA LEU A 309 -29.37 11.00 -0.88
C LEU A 309 -29.82 12.30 -0.19
N GLY A 310 -30.71 13.06 -0.81
CA GLY A 310 -31.20 14.33 -0.26
C GLY A 310 -31.90 14.17 1.09
N HIS A 311 -32.66 13.08 1.28
CA HIS A 311 -33.32 12.79 2.54
C HIS A 311 -32.28 12.50 3.65
N GLN A 312 -31.27 11.69 3.37
CA GLN A 312 -30.21 11.39 4.32
C GLN A 312 -29.46 12.66 4.76
N LEU A 313 -29.16 13.54 3.79
CA LEU A 313 -28.44 14.80 4.05
C LEU A 313 -29.27 15.75 4.92
N MET A 314 -30.56 15.91 4.60
CA MET A 314 -31.44 16.76 5.38
C MET A 314 -31.68 16.23 6.80
N GLU A 315 -31.97 14.96 6.93
CA GLU A 315 -32.27 14.33 8.22
C GLU A 315 -31.08 14.35 9.18
N ARG A 316 -29.89 14.06 8.67
CA ARG A 316 -28.71 13.88 9.50
C ARG A 316 -27.91 15.17 9.71
N TRP A 317 -27.86 16.03 8.70
CA TRP A 317 -26.97 17.19 8.66
C TRP A 317 -27.70 18.53 8.46
N GLY A 318 -28.99 18.51 8.19
CA GLY A 318 -29.78 19.72 7.97
C GLY A 318 -29.47 20.44 6.67
N GLY A 319 -28.88 19.77 5.68
CA GLY A 319 -28.53 20.35 4.39
C GLY A 319 -27.54 19.48 3.63
N GLY A 320 -27.22 19.88 2.40
CA GLY A 320 -26.17 19.27 1.60
C GLY A 320 -24.75 19.65 2.08
N VAL A 321 -23.75 19.17 1.37
CA VAL A 321 -22.35 19.46 1.65
C VAL A 321 -21.62 19.83 0.36
N GLU A 322 -20.86 20.91 0.44
CA GLU A 322 -19.90 21.33 -0.56
C GLU A 322 -18.49 21.02 -0.04
N LEU A 323 -17.70 20.28 -0.84
CA LEU A 323 -16.39 19.76 -0.47
C LEU A 323 -15.36 20.12 -1.55
N HIS A 324 -14.31 20.81 -1.18
CA HIS A 324 -13.23 21.22 -2.07
C HIS A 324 -11.90 20.59 -1.68
N SER A 325 -11.08 20.25 -2.69
CA SER A 325 -9.72 19.74 -2.51
C SER A 325 -8.73 20.42 -3.44
N TRP A 326 -7.48 20.57 -2.98
CA TRP A 326 -6.37 21.05 -3.82
C TRP A 326 -5.03 20.48 -3.35
N SER A 327 -4.10 20.45 -4.30
CA SER A 327 -2.69 20.19 -4.02
C SER A 327 -1.83 21.03 -4.95
N GLU A 328 -0.82 21.70 -4.39
CA GLU A 328 0.18 22.44 -5.16
C GLU A 328 1.31 21.52 -5.68
N LEU A 329 1.30 20.24 -5.29
CA LEU A 329 2.27 19.25 -5.73
C LEU A 329 1.83 18.57 -7.03
N PRO A 330 2.77 18.24 -7.92
CA PRO A 330 2.44 17.48 -9.12
C PRO A 330 1.94 16.07 -8.78
N THR A 331 1.07 15.53 -9.62
CA THR A 331 0.60 14.16 -9.51
C THR A 331 1.78 13.18 -9.57
N GLY A 332 1.79 12.19 -8.72
CA GLY A 332 2.89 11.22 -8.63
C GLY A 332 4.17 11.81 -8.02
N SER A 333 4.04 12.84 -7.19
CA SER A 333 5.16 13.50 -6.50
C SER A 333 5.95 12.56 -5.57
N GLY A 334 5.32 11.52 -5.03
CA GLY A 334 5.91 10.64 -4.03
C GLY A 334 5.93 11.23 -2.60
N LEU A 335 5.38 12.43 -2.40
CA LEU A 335 5.36 13.13 -1.10
C LEU A 335 4.12 12.81 -0.24
N GLY A 336 3.40 11.74 -0.56
CA GLY A 336 2.24 11.28 0.20
C GLY A 336 0.94 12.01 -0.11
N THR A 337 0.87 12.75 -1.21
CA THR A 337 -0.21 13.68 -1.55
C THR A 337 -1.60 13.07 -1.44
N SER A 338 -1.84 11.91 -2.02
CA SER A 338 -3.19 11.31 -2.08
C SER A 338 -3.74 10.94 -0.72
N SER A 339 -2.96 10.25 0.10
CA SER A 339 -3.38 9.81 1.44
C SER A 339 -3.49 10.99 2.41
N ILE A 340 -2.58 11.96 2.33
CA ILE A 340 -2.64 13.17 3.15
C ILE A 340 -3.87 14.00 2.77
N LEU A 341 -4.17 14.13 1.47
CA LEU A 341 -5.36 14.81 0.98
C LEU A 341 -6.65 14.12 1.47
N ALA A 342 -6.67 12.79 1.46
CA ALA A 342 -7.78 12.02 2.04
C ALA A 342 -8.00 12.37 3.53
N GLY A 343 -6.93 12.49 4.31
CA GLY A 343 -7.00 12.92 5.70
C GLY A 343 -7.53 14.34 5.87
N ALA A 344 -7.08 15.27 5.03
CA ALA A 344 -7.60 16.65 5.02
C ALA A 344 -9.09 16.71 4.69
N LEU A 345 -9.52 15.96 3.67
CA LEU A 345 -10.93 15.89 3.27
C LEU A 345 -11.81 15.29 4.37
N LEU A 346 -11.38 14.20 5.00
CA LEU A 346 -12.10 13.60 6.14
C LEU A 346 -12.23 14.57 7.30
N ALA A 347 -11.16 15.27 7.65
CA ALA A 347 -11.18 16.27 8.71
C ALA A 347 -12.17 17.40 8.39
N ALA A 348 -12.15 17.94 7.17
CA ALA A 348 -13.06 18.99 6.74
C ALA A 348 -14.52 18.53 6.81
N VAL A 349 -14.83 17.32 6.36
CA VAL A 349 -16.20 16.74 6.43
C VAL A 349 -16.63 16.53 7.87
N TYR A 350 -15.79 15.97 8.73
CA TYR A 350 -16.12 15.80 10.15
C TYR A 350 -16.43 17.14 10.80
N ARG A 351 -15.60 18.14 10.54
CA ARG A 351 -15.80 19.48 11.12
C ARG A 351 -17.09 20.15 10.64
N CYS A 352 -17.38 20.15 9.34
CA CYS A 352 -18.58 20.79 8.81
C CYS A 352 -19.88 20.08 9.23
N THR A 353 -19.78 18.82 9.65
CA THR A 353 -20.89 18.03 10.19
C THR A 353 -20.91 17.97 11.72
N GLY A 354 -20.12 18.82 12.39
CA GLY A 354 -20.09 18.94 13.85
C GLY A 354 -19.52 17.72 14.57
N ARG A 355 -18.75 16.90 13.89
CA ARG A 355 -18.09 15.73 14.47
C ARG A 355 -16.68 16.05 14.93
N THR A 356 -16.30 15.50 16.07
CA THR A 356 -14.94 15.56 16.61
C THR A 356 -14.17 14.30 16.27
N TYR A 357 -12.86 14.39 16.16
CA TYR A 357 -11.98 13.28 15.81
C TYR A 357 -10.60 13.46 16.44
N SER A 358 -9.87 12.36 16.58
CA SER A 358 -8.44 12.37 16.91
C SER A 358 -7.59 12.17 15.67
N THR A 359 -6.32 12.55 15.72
CA THR A 359 -5.35 12.26 14.64
C THR A 359 -5.20 10.76 14.40
N ASP A 360 -5.19 9.99 15.48
CA ASP A 360 -5.16 8.52 15.42
C ASP A 360 -6.36 7.96 14.62
N SER A 361 -7.55 8.46 14.88
CA SER A 361 -8.77 8.10 14.16
C SER A 361 -8.68 8.45 12.67
N LEU A 362 -8.12 9.63 12.33
CA LEU A 362 -7.90 10.03 10.93
C LEU A 362 -6.92 9.12 10.21
N ILE A 363 -5.82 8.74 10.86
CA ILE A 363 -4.82 7.83 10.28
C ILE A 363 -5.47 6.51 9.88
N HIS A 364 -6.28 5.93 10.76
CA HIS A 364 -7.00 4.68 10.49
C HIS A 364 -8.14 4.86 9.48
N ALA A 365 -8.82 6.02 9.48
CA ALA A 365 -9.84 6.33 8.49
C ALA A 365 -9.26 6.44 7.07
N VAL A 366 -8.08 7.03 6.91
CA VAL A 366 -7.37 7.07 5.62
C VAL A 366 -6.97 5.67 5.18
N LEU A 367 -6.44 4.85 6.09
CA LEU A 367 -6.08 3.45 5.80
C LEU A 367 -7.30 2.66 5.27
N TYR A 368 -8.45 2.81 5.91
CA TYR A 368 -9.71 2.20 5.49
C TYR A 368 -10.15 2.72 4.10
N LEU A 369 -10.10 4.03 3.89
CA LEU A 369 -10.48 4.68 2.63
C LEU A 369 -9.62 4.21 1.45
N GLU A 370 -8.32 4.05 1.66
CA GLU A 370 -7.39 3.51 0.64
C GLU A 370 -7.79 2.10 0.19
N GLN A 371 -8.31 1.28 1.09
CA GLN A 371 -8.83 -0.04 0.74
C GLN A 371 -10.12 0.06 -0.10
N ILE A 372 -11.02 0.96 0.26
CA ILE A 372 -12.25 1.22 -0.52
C ILE A 372 -11.91 1.71 -1.94
N LEU A 373 -10.96 2.61 -2.07
CA LEU A 373 -10.46 3.09 -3.38
C LEU A 373 -9.64 2.06 -4.16
N THR A 374 -9.42 0.88 -3.58
CA THR A 374 -8.63 -0.19 -4.21
C THR A 374 -7.18 0.19 -4.55
N THR A 375 -6.66 1.22 -3.94
CA THR A 375 -5.26 1.66 -4.10
C THR A 375 -4.29 0.78 -3.33
N GLY A 376 -4.74 0.22 -2.19
CA GLY A 376 -3.98 -0.76 -1.42
C GLY A 376 -2.75 -0.20 -0.72
N GLY A 377 -2.71 1.11 -0.49
CA GLY A 377 -1.59 1.78 0.16
C GLY A 377 -1.41 1.38 1.63
N GLY A 378 -0.21 1.65 2.15
CA GLY A 378 0.12 1.51 3.57
C GLY A 378 -0.34 2.72 4.40
N TRP A 379 0.33 2.93 5.52
CA TRP A 379 -0.04 3.99 6.47
C TRP A 379 1.03 5.11 6.62
N GLN A 380 2.16 5.03 5.94
CA GLN A 380 3.24 6.00 6.14
C GLN A 380 2.88 7.42 5.71
N ASP A 381 2.09 7.57 4.68
CA ASP A 381 1.77 8.87 4.09
C ASP A 381 0.91 9.72 5.03
N GLN A 382 -0.18 9.15 5.51
CA GLN A 382 -1.06 9.82 6.46
C GLN A 382 -0.40 10.06 7.82
N VAL A 383 0.40 9.14 8.31
CA VAL A 383 1.23 9.38 9.51
C VAL A 383 2.15 10.57 9.27
N GLY A 384 2.80 10.60 8.10
CA GLY A 384 3.77 11.63 7.74
C GLY A 384 3.21 13.04 7.63
N GLY A 385 2.01 13.19 7.06
CA GLY A 385 1.42 14.50 6.80
C GLY A 385 0.39 14.96 7.84
N LEU A 386 -0.28 14.05 8.54
CA LEU A 386 -1.26 14.42 9.57
C LEU A 386 -0.60 14.72 10.92
N VAL A 387 0.53 14.10 11.20
CA VAL A 387 1.33 14.34 12.40
C VAL A 387 2.54 15.21 12.04
N GLY A 388 2.75 16.29 12.78
CA GLY A 388 3.86 17.20 12.56
C GLY A 388 5.21 16.68 13.07
N GLY A 389 6.27 17.34 12.68
CA GLY A 389 7.63 17.07 13.15
C GLY A 389 8.22 15.77 12.62
N VAL A 390 9.24 15.32 13.31
CA VAL A 390 9.88 14.00 13.07
C VAL A 390 9.20 12.98 13.96
N LYS A 391 8.79 11.85 13.39
CA LYS A 391 8.08 10.79 14.09
C LYS A 391 8.38 9.43 13.50
N VAL A 392 8.06 8.40 14.26
CA VAL A 392 8.08 7.01 13.82
C VAL A 392 6.68 6.42 13.96
N GLY A 393 6.17 5.86 12.87
CA GLY A 393 4.97 5.03 12.87
C GLY A 393 5.36 3.57 12.96
N ARG A 394 4.57 2.79 13.70
CA ARG A 394 4.80 1.34 13.88
C ARG A 394 3.51 0.56 13.78
N SER A 395 3.62 -0.66 13.31
CA SER A 395 2.55 -1.65 13.36
C SER A 395 3.09 -3.00 13.82
N LYS A 396 2.26 -3.75 14.54
CA LYS A 396 2.59 -5.12 14.97
C LYS A 396 2.28 -6.12 13.87
N ALA A 397 2.95 -7.26 13.90
CA ALA A 397 2.69 -8.39 13.02
C ALA A 397 1.37 -9.10 13.41
N SER A 398 0.26 -8.41 13.33
CA SER A 398 -1.06 -8.90 13.74
C SER A 398 -2.21 -8.19 13.05
N LEU A 399 -3.37 -8.84 13.04
CA LEU A 399 -4.66 -8.25 12.70
C LEU A 399 -5.53 -8.18 13.98
N PRO A 400 -6.36 -7.19 14.13
CA PRO A 400 -6.59 -6.04 13.25
C PRO A 400 -5.36 -5.13 13.16
N LEU A 401 -5.15 -4.54 11.98
CA LEU A 401 -4.03 -3.64 11.76
C LEU A 401 -4.23 -2.35 12.55
N GLN A 402 -3.33 -2.10 13.49
CA GLN A 402 -3.27 -0.87 14.27
C GLN A 402 -1.94 -0.15 14.03
N VAL A 403 -2.01 1.15 13.84
CA VAL A 403 -0.85 2.02 13.65
C VAL A 403 -0.65 2.84 14.91
N GLU A 404 0.54 2.78 15.47
CA GLU A 404 0.97 3.58 16.62
C GLU A 404 1.99 4.61 16.15
N VAL A 405 1.88 5.84 16.64
CA VAL A 405 2.77 6.95 16.25
C VAL A 405 3.47 7.51 17.46
N GLU A 406 4.79 7.61 17.39
CA GLU A 406 5.64 8.25 18.38
C GLU A 406 6.28 9.50 17.77
N SER A 407 5.96 10.67 18.32
CA SER A 407 6.64 11.91 17.98
C SER A 407 8.01 11.94 18.67
N LEU A 408 9.05 12.23 17.90
CA LEU A 408 10.42 12.26 18.40
C LEU A 408 10.77 13.63 18.95
N SER A 409 11.21 13.68 20.19
CA SER A 409 11.70 14.90 20.83
C SER A 409 13.18 15.09 20.49
N LEU A 410 13.46 15.75 19.37
CA LEU A 410 14.81 16.07 18.92
C LEU A 410 15.22 17.48 19.38
N PRO A 411 16.52 17.74 19.65
CA PRO A 411 16.99 19.07 19.98
C PRO A 411 16.66 20.08 18.87
N GLU A 412 16.22 21.28 19.26
CA GLU A 412 15.87 22.34 18.30
C GLU A 412 17.04 22.70 17.37
N GLU A 413 18.25 22.72 17.90
CA GLU A 413 19.47 22.94 17.09
C GLU A 413 19.66 21.88 16.00
N PHE A 414 19.34 20.63 16.30
CA PHE A 414 19.38 19.54 15.32
C PHE A 414 18.32 19.73 14.24
N LEU A 415 17.11 20.11 14.61
CA LEU A 415 16.01 20.34 13.67
C LEU A 415 16.31 21.50 12.73
N VAL A 416 16.86 22.60 13.24
CA VAL A 416 17.29 23.75 12.43
C VAL A 416 18.40 23.33 11.45
N THR A 417 19.37 22.58 11.93
CA THR A 417 20.46 22.06 11.10
C THR A 417 19.93 21.12 10.03
N LEU A 418 19.02 20.20 10.38
CA LEU A 418 18.38 19.29 9.43
C LEU A 418 17.67 20.05 8.30
N GLU A 419 16.88 21.06 8.66
CA GLU A 419 16.17 21.91 7.71
C GLU A 419 17.11 22.60 6.72
N GLN A 420 18.23 23.16 7.20
CA GLN A 420 19.22 23.83 6.38
C GLN A 420 19.94 22.91 5.38
N HIS A 421 20.00 21.61 5.67
CA HIS A 421 20.66 20.61 4.84
C HIS A 421 19.71 19.82 3.93
N LEU A 422 18.39 20.01 4.05
CA LEU A 422 17.41 19.35 3.20
C LEU A 422 17.18 20.12 1.89
N GLN A 423 17.17 19.39 0.78
CA GLN A 423 16.81 19.91 -0.55
C GLN A 423 15.86 18.95 -1.26
N LEU A 424 14.90 19.49 -2.01
CA LEU A 424 13.99 18.75 -2.86
C LEU A 424 14.26 19.04 -4.34
N VAL A 425 14.32 17.98 -5.13
CA VAL A 425 14.44 18.06 -6.58
C VAL A 425 13.27 17.31 -7.21
N TYR A 426 12.41 18.03 -7.93
CA TYR A 426 11.42 17.36 -8.77
C TYR A 426 12.10 16.85 -10.04
N THR A 427 12.00 15.56 -10.27
CA THR A 427 12.74 14.87 -11.34
C THR A 427 12.12 15.04 -12.73
N GLY A 428 10.94 15.67 -12.82
CA GLY A 428 10.19 15.81 -14.06
C GLY A 428 9.59 14.49 -14.58
N LYS A 429 9.72 13.41 -13.83
CA LYS A 429 9.18 12.09 -14.17
C LYS A 429 8.06 11.72 -13.22
N THR A 430 6.99 11.20 -13.77
CA THR A 430 5.88 10.63 -13.00
C THR A 430 5.70 9.16 -13.39
N ARG A 431 5.45 8.31 -12.40
CA ARG A 431 5.12 6.91 -12.62
C ARG A 431 3.98 6.50 -11.69
N LEU A 432 3.12 5.61 -12.18
CA LEU A 432 2.06 5.05 -11.35
C LEU A 432 2.65 4.08 -10.32
N ALA A 433 2.60 4.45 -9.05
CA ALA A 433 3.07 3.64 -7.92
C ALA A 433 2.36 2.27 -7.82
N ARG A 434 1.16 2.16 -8.38
CA ARG A 434 0.34 0.94 -8.35
C ARG A 434 1.05 -0.29 -8.93
N ASN A 435 1.80 -0.14 -10.02
CA ASN A 435 2.50 -1.29 -10.63
C ASN A 435 3.62 -1.80 -9.72
N LEU A 436 4.36 -0.89 -9.09
CA LEU A 436 5.40 -1.25 -8.13
C LEU A 436 4.81 -1.95 -6.91
N LEU A 437 3.69 -1.47 -6.39
CA LEU A 437 2.99 -2.08 -5.26
C LEU A 437 2.58 -3.53 -5.55
N GLN A 438 2.01 -3.79 -6.72
CA GLN A 438 1.62 -5.16 -7.12
C GLN A 438 2.81 -6.11 -7.20
N ASP A 439 3.94 -5.63 -7.72
CA ASP A 439 5.16 -6.43 -7.79
C ASP A 439 5.74 -6.73 -6.39
N VAL A 440 5.71 -5.76 -5.49
CA VAL A 440 6.12 -5.95 -4.09
C VAL A 440 5.24 -6.98 -3.38
N VAL A 441 3.93 -6.88 -3.50
CA VAL A 441 2.97 -7.81 -2.88
C VAL A 441 3.17 -9.23 -3.41
N ARG A 442 3.34 -9.39 -4.72
CA ARG A 442 3.61 -10.69 -5.35
C ARG A 442 4.90 -11.31 -4.81
N SER A 443 5.98 -10.55 -4.82
CA SER A 443 7.29 -11.01 -4.33
C SER A 443 7.26 -11.34 -2.84
N TRP A 444 6.52 -10.58 -2.06
CA TRP A 444 6.34 -10.85 -0.63
C TRP A 444 5.61 -12.17 -0.38
N TYR A 445 4.47 -12.41 -1.05
CA TYR A 445 3.71 -13.65 -0.88
C TYR A 445 4.48 -14.89 -1.33
N SER A 446 5.36 -14.76 -2.32
CA SER A 446 6.27 -15.85 -2.73
C SER A 446 7.36 -16.14 -1.70
N ARG A 447 7.49 -15.32 -0.66
CA ARG A 447 8.50 -15.44 0.40
C ARG A 447 9.90 -15.62 -0.14
N LEU A 448 10.29 -14.81 -1.11
CA LEU A 448 11.67 -14.76 -1.57
C LEU A 448 12.57 -14.41 -0.38
N PRO A 449 13.63 -15.19 -0.09
CA PRO A 449 14.47 -14.95 1.09
C PRO A 449 15.03 -13.53 1.17
N SER A 450 15.37 -12.95 0.02
CA SER A 450 15.83 -11.56 -0.07
C SER A 450 14.79 -10.54 0.36
N MET A 451 13.49 -10.79 0.10
CA MET A 451 12.40 -9.90 0.51
C MET A 451 12.19 -9.91 2.01
N VAL A 452 12.16 -11.09 2.61
CA VAL A 452 11.96 -11.24 4.07
C VAL A 452 13.13 -10.62 4.84
N GLN A 453 14.35 -10.93 4.44
CA GLN A 453 15.54 -10.34 5.05
C GLN A 453 15.56 -8.82 4.89
N ASN A 454 15.17 -8.31 3.72
CA ASN A 454 15.12 -6.88 3.48
C ASN A 454 14.03 -6.19 4.34
N ALA A 455 12.88 -6.83 4.55
CA ALA A 455 11.84 -6.29 5.44
C ALA A 455 12.35 -6.12 6.88
N GLN A 456 13.10 -7.08 7.40
CA GLN A 456 13.76 -6.97 8.71
C GLN A 456 14.74 -5.77 8.73
N GLN A 457 15.52 -5.61 7.67
CA GLN A 457 16.48 -4.51 7.57
C GLN A 457 15.80 -3.14 7.40
N LEU A 458 14.65 -3.07 6.75
CA LEU A 458 13.83 -1.85 6.67
C LEU A 458 13.39 -1.37 8.06
N VAL A 459 12.83 -2.28 8.87
CA VAL A 459 12.41 -1.97 10.24
C VAL A 459 13.59 -1.54 11.09
N PHE A 460 14.69 -2.29 11.03
CA PHE A 460 15.91 -1.94 11.75
C PHE A 460 16.44 -0.55 11.37
N ASN A 461 16.51 -0.24 10.08
CA ASN A 461 16.99 1.06 9.60
C ASN A 461 16.05 2.20 10.01
N SER A 462 14.74 1.96 10.06
CA SER A 462 13.79 2.94 10.58
C SER A 462 14.05 3.26 12.05
N GLU A 463 14.20 2.25 12.90
CA GLU A 463 14.46 2.44 14.32
C GLU A 463 15.83 3.10 14.57
N GLU A 464 16.84 2.77 13.77
CA GLU A 464 18.15 3.41 13.81
C GLU A 464 18.07 4.89 13.40
N SER A 465 17.28 5.19 12.37
CA SER A 465 16.98 6.56 11.93
C SER A 465 16.25 7.37 13.01
N ALA A 466 15.31 6.75 13.71
CA ALA A 466 14.58 7.40 14.80
C ALA A 466 15.48 7.80 15.99
N GLN A 467 16.58 7.10 16.18
CA GLN A 467 17.56 7.37 17.22
C GLN A 467 18.72 8.25 16.76
N ALA A 468 18.76 8.64 15.48
CA ALA A 468 19.85 9.41 14.93
C ALA A 468 19.88 10.84 15.50
N CYS A 469 21.02 11.23 16.06
CA CYS A 469 21.27 12.57 16.60
C CYS A 469 22.31 13.35 15.79
N SER A 470 22.69 12.86 14.61
CA SER A 470 23.63 13.53 13.71
C SER A 470 23.19 13.42 12.25
N LEU A 471 23.52 14.44 11.46
CA LEU A 471 23.23 14.47 10.03
C LEU A 471 23.95 13.33 9.28
N SER A 472 25.19 13.03 9.67
CA SER A 472 25.96 11.94 9.06
C SER A 472 25.25 10.60 9.22
N LYS A 473 24.77 10.29 10.44
CA LYS A 473 24.06 9.07 10.73
C LYS A 473 22.73 9.00 9.98
N LEU A 474 21.99 10.11 9.95
CA LEU A 474 20.73 10.21 9.20
C LEU A 474 20.96 10.02 7.70
N GLY A 475 22.04 10.59 7.16
CA GLY A 475 22.43 10.41 5.75
C GLY A 475 22.74 8.95 5.41
N GLU A 476 23.43 8.23 6.29
CA GLU A 476 23.67 6.78 6.13
C GLU A 476 22.37 5.99 6.12
N CYS A 477 21.46 6.30 7.04
CA CYS A 477 20.13 5.66 7.10
C CYS A 477 19.34 5.94 5.81
N LEU A 478 19.38 7.15 5.30
CA LEU A 478 18.70 7.56 4.07
C LEU A 478 19.23 6.81 2.83
N ASP A 479 20.55 6.72 2.68
CA ASP A 479 21.19 5.97 1.60
C ASP A 479 20.85 4.48 1.67
N ARG A 480 20.90 3.92 2.88
CA ARG A 480 20.51 2.53 3.12
C ARG A 480 19.05 2.30 2.78
N SER A 481 18.17 3.21 3.18
CA SER A 481 16.75 3.18 2.83
C SER A 481 16.54 3.10 1.32
N TRP A 482 17.28 3.90 0.55
CA TRP A 482 17.18 3.86 -0.90
C TRP A 482 17.62 2.52 -1.50
N GLN A 483 18.71 1.93 -1.01
CA GLN A 483 19.13 0.58 -1.44
C GLN A 483 18.07 -0.47 -1.09
N GLN A 484 17.48 -0.39 0.08
CA GLN A 484 16.41 -1.29 0.53
C GLN A 484 15.15 -1.14 -0.34
N LYS A 485 14.76 0.08 -0.70
CA LYS A 485 13.64 0.34 -1.63
C LYS A 485 13.87 -0.31 -2.99
N LYS A 486 15.08 -0.24 -3.53
CA LYS A 486 15.44 -0.89 -4.80
C LYS A 486 15.37 -2.41 -4.72
N LEU A 487 15.67 -3.01 -3.59
CA LEU A 487 15.50 -4.45 -3.36
C LEU A 487 14.03 -4.85 -3.26
N MET A 488 13.20 -4.02 -2.61
CA MET A 488 11.76 -4.27 -2.51
C MET A 488 11.06 -4.16 -3.86
N ALA A 489 11.38 -3.12 -4.61
CA ALA A 489 10.74 -2.78 -5.89
C ALA A 489 11.80 -2.58 -6.98
N PRO A 490 12.36 -3.66 -7.57
CA PRO A 490 13.25 -3.54 -8.71
C PRO A 490 12.60 -2.75 -9.84
N GLY A 491 13.32 -1.78 -10.37
CA GLY A 491 12.79 -0.86 -11.39
C GLY A 491 12.18 0.44 -10.85
N CYS A 492 12.25 0.67 -9.54
CA CYS A 492 11.83 1.95 -8.95
C CYS A 492 12.82 3.11 -9.24
N GLU A 493 14.01 2.83 -9.80
CA GLU A 493 15.02 3.83 -10.14
C GLU A 493 15.08 4.04 -11.66
N PRO A 494 14.49 5.10 -12.20
CA PRO A 494 14.67 5.47 -13.61
C PRO A 494 16.13 5.85 -13.91
N ALA A 495 16.58 5.62 -15.14
CA ALA A 495 17.96 5.93 -15.53
C ALA A 495 18.33 7.41 -15.32
N SER A 496 17.42 8.33 -15.62
CA SER A 496 17.62 9.76 -15.39
C SER A 496 17.78 10.12 -13.90
N VAL A 497 17.04 9.45 -13.02
CA VAL A 497 17.16 9.62 -11.56
C VAL A 497 18.51 9.11 -11.08
N ARG A 498 18.94 7.94 -11.57
CA ARG A 498 20.27 7.40 -11.27
C ARG A 498 21.36 8.40 -11.65
N THR A 499 21.29 8.95 -12.85
CA THR A 499 22.24 9.98 -13.33
C THR A 499 22.23 11.22 -12.44
N MET A 500 21.05 11.70 -12.00
CA MET A 500 20.95 12.81 -11.04
C MET A 500 21.65 12.47 -9.71
N MET A 501 21.35 11.29 -9.16
CA MET A 501 21.91 10.85 -7.87
C MET A 501 23.43 10.68 -7.93
N GLU A 502 23.96 10.15 -9.01
CA GLU A 502 25.41 10.02 -9.23
C GLU A 502 26.08 11.39 -9.32
N ALA A 503 25.49 12.32 -10.07
CA ALA A 503 26.01 13.68 -10.21
C ALA A 503 26.01 14.45 -8.87
N LEU A 504 24.98 14.24 -8.05
CA LEU A 504 24.82 14.91 -6.75
C LEU A 504 25.60 14.25 -5.61
N ARG A 505 26.14 13.05 -5.81
CA ARG A 505 26.83 12.28 -4.76
C ARG A 505 27.87 13.06 -3.97
N PRO A 506 28.74 13.89 -4.60
CA PRO A 506 29.73 14.66 -3.86
C PRO A 506 29.13 15.69 -2.89
N LEU A 507 27.93 16.18 -3.14
CA LEU A 507 27.26 17.21 -2.33
C LEU A 507 26.48 16.66 -1.15
N VAL A 508 26.22 15.34 -1.09
CA VAL A 508 25.23 14.79 -0.15
C VAL A 508 25.85 13.85 0.88
N LEU A 509 25.26 13.83 2.06
CA LEU A 509 25.44 12.80 3.10
C LEU A 509 24.57 11.57 2.81
N GLY A 510 23.41 11.79 2.21
CA GLY A 510 22.48 10.76 1.81
C GLY A 510 21.41 11.33 0.88
N GLN A 511 20.76 10.45 0.12
CA GLN A 511 19.70 10.82 -0.82
C GLN A 511 18.76 9.64 -1.08
N SER A 512 17.51 9.95 -1.41
CA SER A 512 16.50 8.96 -1.75
C SER A 512 15.41 9.56 -2.62
N LEU A 513 14.79 8.73 -3.44
CA LEU A 513 13.57 9.11 -4.14
C LEU A 513 12.36 8.90 -3.20
N ALA A 514 11.45 9.85 -3.19
CA ALA A 514 10.31 9.85 -2.29
C ALA A 514 9.27 8.77 -2.66
N GLY A 515 8.63 8.21 -1.66
CA GLY A 515 7.56 7.23 -1.80
C GLY A 515 8.02 5.91 -2.42
N ALA A 516 7.20 5.35 -3.31
CA ALA A 516 7.45 4.08 -3.97
C ALA A 516 8.61 4.14 -5.00
N GLY A 517 9.06 5.33 -5.35
CA GLY A 517 10.03 5.54 -6.41
C GLY A 517 9.40 5.60 -7.81
N GLY A 518 10.24 5.47 -8.83
CA GLY A 518 9.81 5.54 -10.23
C GLY A 518 9.71 6.95 -10.81
N GLY A 519 9.88 7.98 -9.99
CA GLY A 519 9.79 9.39 -10.34
C GLY A 519 9.36 10.24 -9.15
N GLY A 520 8.87 11.46 -9.41
CA GLY A 520 8.47 12.39 -8.38
C GLY A 520 9.65 13.18 -7.83
N PHE A 521 9.72 13.35 -6.51
CA PHE A 521 10.76 14.11 -5.84
C PHE A 521 11.91 13.25 -5.35
N LEU A 522 13.11 13.72 -5.67
CA LEU A 522 14.35 13.30 -5.04
C LEU A 522 14.62 14.24 -3.87
N TYR A 523 14.96 13.73 -2.70
CA TYR A 523 15.36 14.53 -1.56
C TYR A 523 16.77 14.21 -1.13
N LEU A 524 17.46 15.28 -0.75
CA LEU A 524 18.89 15.30 -0.48
C LEU A 524 19.13 15.77 0.94
N LEU A 525 20.01 15.10 1.65
CA LEU A 525 20.63 15.61 2.85
C LEU A 525 22.05 16.04 2.49
N THR A 526 22.28 17.34 2.35
CA THR A 526 23.55 17.90 1.86
C THR A 526 24.62 17.94 2.94
N ARG A 527 25.90 17.93 2.52
CA ARG A 527 27.05 18.03 3.44
C ARG A 527 27.14 19.40 4.09
N GLU A 528 26.88 20.42 3.28
CA GLU A 528 26.93 21.83 3.70
C GLU A 528 25.50 22.38 3.73
N PRO A 529 25.20 23.41 4.54
CA PRO A 529 23.88 24.01 4.59
C PRO A 529 23.59 24.85 3.33
N GLN A 530 22.30 25.03 3.02
CA GLN A 530 21.78 25.95 2.00
C GLN A 530 22.40 25.76 0.60
N GLN A 531 22.46 24.51 0.14
CA GLN A 531 23.15 24.13 -1.10
C GLN A 531 22.27 24.17 -2.36
N ARG A 532 21.18 24.94 -2.37
CA ARG A 532 20.28 25.04 -3.52
C ARG A 532 20.98 25.38 -4.81
N ASP A 533 21.85 26.43 -4.79
CA ASP A 533 22.55 26.92 -5.97
C ASP A 533 23.57 25.90 -6.46
N ALA A 534 24.28 25.24 -5.56
CA ALA A 534 25.24 24.19 -5.90
C ALA A 534 24.55 22.99 -6.54
N VAL A 535 23.38 22.57 -6.02
CA VAL A 535 22.55 21.52 -6.61
C VAL A 535 22.07 21.90 -8.01
N LEU A 536 21.57 23.11 -8.20
CA LEU A 536 21.16 23.64 -9.50
C LEU A 536 22.31 23.65 -10.50
N GLN A 537 23.48 24.10 -10.08
CA GLN A 537 24.68 24.14 -10.93
C GLN A 537 25.09 22.75 -11.41
N VAL A 538 25.12 21.78 -10.51
CA VAL A 538 25.47 20.39 -10.84
C VAL A 538 24.46 19.80 -11.82
N LEU A 539 23.17 19.97 -11.57
CA LEU A 539 22.11 19.41 -12.42
C LEU A 539 22.05 20.09 -13.80
N ASN A 540 22.24 21.41 -13.87
CA ASN A 540 22.30 22.14 -15.14
C ASN A 540 23.48 21.72 -16.01
N ASN A 541 24.55 21.29 -15.41
CA ASN A 541 25.76 20.82 -16.10
C ASN A 541 25.73 19.32 -16.42
N THR A 542 24.68 18.61 -16.02
CA THR A 542 24.51 17.17 -16.25
C THR A 542 23.60 16.94 -17.45
N PRO A 543 24.08 16.36 -18.56
CA PRO A 543 23.24 16.14 -19.74
C PRO A 543 22.22 15.01 -19.52
N GLY A 544 21.11 15.06 -20.28
CA GLY A 544 20.15 13.96 -20.37
C GLY A 544 19.12 13.87 -19.23
N LEU A 545 19.02 14.87 -18.36
CA LEU A 545 18.09 14.84 -17.23
C LEU A 545 16.64 15.20 -17.60
N GLY A 546 16.45 15.95 -18.70
CA GLY A 546 15.14 16.52 -19.03
C GLY A 546 14.77 17.70 -18.14
N ASN A 547 13.49 17.91 -17.94
CA ASN A 547 12.98 18.98 -17.08
C ASN A 547 13.05 18.56 -15.62
N PHE A 548 13.63 19.42 -14.78
CA PHE A 548 13.64 19.25 -13.33
C PHE A 548 13.49 20.64 -12.67
N SER A 549 13.16 20.64 -11.37
CA SER A 549 13.10 21.86 -10.58
C SER A 549 13.56 21.60 -9.14
N VAL A 550 14.18 22.61 -8.53
CA VAL A 550 14.63 22.55 -7.14
C VAL A 550 13.69 23.37 -6.27
N HIS A 551 13.26 22.80 -5.15
CA HIS A 551 12.28 23.38 -4.25
C HIS A 551 12.84 23.53 -2.84
N SER A 552 12.44 24.59 -2.15
CA SER A 552 12.78 24.79 -0.75
C SER A 552 11.94 23.89 0.17
N VAL A 553 12.55 23.50 1.28
CA VAL A 553 11.95 22.65 2.31
C VAL A 553 12.05 23.34 3.66
N GLU A 554 10.96 23.36 4.38
CA GLU A 554 10.90 23.73 5.79
C GLU A 554 10.26 22.60 6.59
N LEU A 555 10.74 22.36 7.82
CA LEU A 555 10.10 21.39 8.70
C LEU A 555 8.76 21.94 9.18
N ASP A 556 7.74 21.09 9.14
CA ASP A 556 6.42 21.42 9.67
C ASP A 556 6.23 20.76 11.03
N LYS A 557 6.03 21.57 12.09
CA LYS A 557 5.90 21.08 13.46
C LYS A 557 4.46 20.72 13.85
N ASP A 558 3.48 21.15 13.05
CA ASP A 558 2.06 21.09 13.44
C ASP A 558 1.29 19.93 12.78
N GLY A 559 1.68 19.52 11.56
CA GLY A 559 0.92 18.56 10.76
C GLY A 559 -0.37 19.16 10.22
N LEU A 560 -1.45 18.39 10.24
CA LEU A 560 -2.77 18.89 9.85
C LEU A 560 -3.16 20.10 10.73
N THR A 561 -3.42 21.22 10.08
CA THR A 561 -3.74 22.49 10.71
C THR A 561 -5.11 22.97 10.29
N VAL A 562 -5.94 23.30 11.28
CA VAL A 562 -7.27 23.85 11.07
C VAL A 562 -7.16 25.36 10.99
N LEU A 563 -7.69 25.94 9.91
CA LEU A 563 -7.76 27.39 9.74
C LEU A 563 -9.00 27.96 10.44
N PRO A 564 -8.99 29.27 10.79
CA PRO A 564 -10.19 29.92 11.35
C PRO A 564 -11.38 29.77 10.39
N PRO A 565 -12.60 29.44 10.90
CA PRO A 565 -13.79 29.35 10.07
C PRO A 565 -14.17 30.70 9.47
N TYR A 566 -14.80 30.68 8.28
CA TYR A 566 -15.21 31.91 7.59
C TYR A 566 -16.43 31.68 6.70
N PHE A 567 -17.08 32.79 6.34
CA PHE A 567 -18.15 32.83 5.34
C PHE A 567 -17.63 33.49 4.07
N SER A 568 -18.00 32.97 2.91
CA SER A 568 -17.63 33.57 1.60
C SER A 568 -18.80 33.55 0.63
#